data_b7482c3f861fd4f213aa01c9d40033a5
#
_entry.id   b7482c3f861fd4f213aa01c9d40033a5
#
_cell.length_a   1.000
_cell.length_b   1.000
_cell.length_c   1.000
_cell.angle_alpha   90.00
_cell.angle_beta   90.00
_cell.angle_gamma   90.00
#
_symmetry.space_group_name_H-M   'P 1'
#
loop_
_entity.id
_entity.type
_entity.pdbx_description
1 polymer ?
#
loop_
_entity_poly.entity_id
_entity_poly.type
_entity_poly.pdbx_seq_one_letter_code
_entity_poly.pdbx_strand_id
1 'polypeptide(L)'
;MKTFDSTRIIAVDTGYGNIKTASRIFSTGITRYDAEPIFEGNILEYQGAWYRIGEGHKAMLDDKADDEDYYLLTLAAVAMELSAWHITSADVQLASGLPLTWVSRQRETYRAYLLKQAQVDFRFNKVTYHIHFVGCSVYPQGYAAIVRQLSENKDSFSGASMLADIGNGTMNLLYLR
;
A
#
# COMPACT_ATOMS: atom_id res chain seq x y z
N MET A 1 -6.51 -9.02 -9.78
CA MET A 1 -5.43 -8.07 -10.16
C MET A 1 -5.72 -7.51 -11.55
N LYS A 2 -5.55 -6.20 -11.76
CA LYS A 2 -5.74 -5.55 -13.07
C LYS A 2 -4.38 -5.43 -13.77
N THR A 3 -4.41 -5.47 -15.11
CA THR A 3 -3.20 -5.32 -15.95
C THR A 3 -3.45 -4.28 -17.02
N PHE A 4 -2.40 -3.57 -17.39
CA PHE A 4 -2.36 -2.70 -18.55
C PHE A 4 -1.02 -2.94 -19.27
N ASP A 5 -1.07 -3.39 -20.51
CA ASP A 5 0.11 -3.74 -21.35
C ASP A 5 1.17 -4.56 -20.60
N SER A 6 0.81 -5.71 -20.03
CA SER A 6 1.67 -6.55 -19.17
C SER A 6 2.00 -6.01 -17.78
N THR A 7 1.90 -4.71 -17.53
CA THR A 7 2.12 -4.10 -16.22
C THR A 7 1.01 -4.49 -15.24
N ARG A 8 1.38 -4.88 -14.03
CA ARG A 8 0.44 -5.22 -12.96
C ARG A 8 0.10 -3.98 -12.17
N ILE A 9 -1.18 -3.65 -12.06
CA ILE A 9 -1.64 -2.54 -11.21
C ILE A 9 -1.95 -3.11 -9.83
N ILE A 10 -1.17 -2.70 -8.83
CA ILE A 10 -1.34 -3.11 -7.43
C ILE A 10 -1.67 -1.89 -6.58
N ALA A 11 -2.84 -1.92 -5.97
CA ALA A 11 -3.26 -0.90 -5.03
C ALA A 11 -2.89 -1.32 -3.60
N VAL A 12 -2.24 -0.41 -2.87
CA VAL A 12 -1.86 -0.60 -1.47
C VAL A 12 -2.33 0.62 -0.67
N ASP A 13 -3.36 0.44 0.13
CA ASP A 13 -3.81 1.45 1.09
C ASP A 13 -3.02 1.26 2.38
N THR A 14 -2.11 2.20 2.64
CA THR A 14 -1.24 2.21 3.81
C THR A 14 -1.92 2.95 4.98
N GLY A 15 -2.93 2.35 5.57
CA GLY A 15 -3.58 2.88 6.77
C GLY A 15 -2.67 2.84 8.01
N TYR A 16 -3.08 3.49 9.10
CA TYR A 16 -2.34 3.41 10.37
C TYR A 16 -2.56 2.09 11.11
N GLY A 17 -3.75 1.53 11.05
CA GLY A 17 -4.04 0.26 11.70
C GLY A 17 -3.80 -0.95 10.80
N ASN A 18 -4.12 -0.83 9.53
CA ASN A 18 -4.04 -1.93 8.59
C ASN A 18 -3.52 -1.46 7.23
N ILE A 19 -2.79 -2.36 6.58
CA ILE A 19 -2.51 -2.31 5.15
C ILE A 19 -3.63 -3.08 4.43
N LYS A 20 -4.15 -2.49 3.37
CA LYS A 20 -5.20 -3.10 2.56
C LYS A 20 -4.78 -3.13 1.09
N THR A 21 -5.08 -4.23 0.44
CA THR A 21 -4.93 -4.41 -1.00
C THR A 21 -6.27 -4.81 -1.62
N ALA A 22 -6.28 -5.18 -2.90
CA ALA A 22 -7.49 -5.67 -3.55
C ALA A 22 -8.01 -6.98 -2.93
N SER A 23 -7.13 -7.83 -2.39
CA SER A 23 -7.47 -9.17 -1.89
C SER A 23 -7.01 -9.45 -0.46
N ARG A 24 -6.25 -8.55 0.19
CA ARG A 24 -5.63 -8.76 1.49
C ARG A 24 -5.85 -7.60 2.44
N ILE A 25 -5.96 -7.93 3.73
CA ILE A 25 -5.92 -6.97 4.84
C ILE A 25 -5.01 -7.58 5.90
N PHE A 26 -4.05 -6.79 6.39
CA PHE A 26 -3.18 -7.19 7.50
C PHE A 26 -2.76 -5.98 8.32
N SER A 27 -2.37 -6.21 9.56
CA SER A 27 -1.96 -5.16 10.50
C SER A 27 -0.66 -4.48 10.07
N THR A 28 -0.49 -3.20 10.42
CA THR A 28 0.73 -2.41 10.14
C THR A 28 1.90 -2.75 11.04
N GLY A 29 1.75 -3.67 11.99
CA GLY A 29 2.85 -4.09 12.86
C GLY A 29 3.97 -4.77 12.07
N ILE A 30 5.20 -4.42 12.41
CA ILE A 30 6.42 -4.96 11.83
C ILE A 30 7.45 -5.16 12.94
N THR A 31 8.09 -6.32 12.94
CA THR A 31 9.17 -6.64 13.89
C THR A 31 10.40 -7.10 13.12
N ARG A 32 11.53 -6.43 13.35
CA ARG A 32 12.82 -6.77 12.72
C ARG A 32 13.54 -7.87 13.52
N TYR A 33 14.20 -8.75 12.77
CA TYR A 33 15.11 -9.80 13.28
C TYR A 33 16.44 -9.74 12.54
N ASP A 34 17.54 -9.93 13.27
CA ASP A 34 18.89 -9.95 12.69
C ASP A 34 19.30 -11.36 12.18
N ALA A 35 18.44 -12.36 12.39
CA ALA A 35 18.62 -13.72 11.88
C ALA A 35 17.26 -14.26 11.40
N GLU A 36 17.30 -15.27 10.52
CA GLU A 36 16.09 -15.91 10.01
C GLU A 36 15.25 -16.49 11.17
N PRO A 37 13.99 -16.04 11.34
CA PRO A 37 13.13 -16.58 12.40
C PRO A 37 12.79 -18.03 12.13
N ILE A 38 12.75 -18.85 13.20
CA ILE A 38 12.42 -20.28 13.12
C ILE A 38 10.92 -20.56 13.01
N PHE A 39 10.09 -19.56 13.24
CA PHE A 39 8.62 -19.68 13.13
C PHE A 39 8.13 -19.35 11.72
N GLU A 40 7.01 -19.94 11.35
CA GLU A 40 6.30 -19.61 10.10
C GLU A 40 5.44 -18.37 10.27
N GLY A 41 5.18 -17.68 9.16
CA GLY A 41 4.33 -16.48 9.14
C GLY A 41 4.67 -15.59 7.96
N ASN A 42 4.21 -14.35 8.00
CA ASN A 42 4.51 -13.38 6.96
C ASN A 42 5.92 -12.80 7.17
N ILE A 43 6.93 -13.51 6.71
CA ILE A 43 8.33 -13.11 6.83
C ILE A 43 8.81 -12.50 5.53
N LEU A 44 9.22 -11.24 5.61
CA LEU A 44 9.92 -10.50 4.57
C LEU A 44 11.43 -10.53 4.87
N GLU A 45 12.23 -10.97 3.92
CA GLU A 45 13.70 -10.82 3.93
C GLU A 45 14.06 -9.74 2.90
N TYR A 46 14.72 -8.70 3.39
CA TYR A 46 15.12 -7.55 2.58
C TYR A 46 16.43 -6.96 3.08
N GLN A 47 17.40 -6.78 2.19
CA GLN A 47 18.72 -6.22 2.49
C GLN A 47 19.44 -6.90 3.68
N GLY A 48 19.33 -8.23 3.78
CA GLY A 48 20.02 -9.02 4.81
C GLY A 48 19.39 -8.96 6.20
N ALA A 49 18.20 -8.42 6.33
CA ALA A 49 17.40 -8.46 7.55
C ALA A 49 16.05 -9.13 7.31
N TRP A 50 15.46 -9.66 8.37
CA TRP A 50 14.16 -10.33 8.35
C TRP A 50 13.15 -9.50 9.11
N TYR A 51 11.93 -9.46 8.59
CA TYR A 51 10.84 -8.69 9.16
C TYR A 51 9.58 -9.55 9.24
N ARG A 52 9.01 -9.66 10.42
CA ARG A 52 7.70 -10.26 10.60
C ARG A 52 6.62 -9.19 10.38
N ILE A 53 5.73 -9.46 9.43
CA ILE A 53 4.73 -8.52 8.94
C ILE A 53 3.36 -8.88 9.50
N GLY A 54 2.62 -7.88 9.98
CA GLY A 54 1.21 -8.02 10.34
C GLY A 54 0.95 -8.31 11.82
N GLU A 55 1.92 -8.12 12.69
CA GLU A 55 1.75 -8.25 14.15
C GLU A 55 1.87 -6.90 14.85
N GLY A 56 0.84 -6.55 15.62
CA GLY A 56 0.75 -5.26 16.28
C GLY A 56 0.31 -4.15 15.33
N HIS A 57 0.44 -2.91 15.78
CA HIS A 57 0.08 -1.70 15.05
C HIS A 57 1.19 -0.66 15.20
N LYS A 58 1.35 0.16 14.17
CA LYS A 58 2.27 1.30 14.24
C LYS A 58 1.63 2.50 14.95
N ALA A 59 2.46 3.29 15.60
CA ALA A 59 2.07 4.62 16.04
C ALA A 59 1.77 5.51 14.82
N MET A 60 0.90 6.48 15.02
CA MET A 60 0.61 7.49 14.01
C MET A 60 1.85 8.39 13.81
N LEU A 61 2.24 8.61 12.57
CA LEU A 61 3.33 9.50 12.17
C LEU A 61 2.79 10.65 11.33
N ASP A 62 3.44 11.80 11.41
CA ASP A 62 3.08 12.99 10.63
C ASP A 62 3.52 12.89 9.17
N ASP A 63 4.54 12.07 8.87
CA ASP A 63 4.96 11.74 7.50
C ASP A 63 5.28 10.24 7.40
N LYS A 64 4.64 9.57 6.44
CA LYS A 64 4.87 8.14 6.20
C LYS A 64 6.19 7.87 5.49
N ALA A 65 6.78 8.85 4.82
CA ALA A 65 8.05 8.72 4.14
C ALA A 65 9.25 8.77 5.11
N ASP A 66 9.04 9.23 6.35
CA ASP A 66 10.08 9.24 7.38
C ASP A 66 10.32 7.85 8.01
N ASP A 67 9.47 6.87 7.67
CA ASP A 67 9.51 5.55 8.28
C ASP A 67 9.67 4.45 7.21
N GLU A 68 10.80 3.75 7.26
CA GLU A 68 11.12 2.65 6.35
C GLU A 68 10.07 1.53 6.35
N ASP A 69 9.36 1.35 7.43
CA ASP A 69 8.41 0.27 7.60
C ASP A 69 7.25 0.30 6.59
N TYR A 70 6.76 1.50 6.20
CA TYR A 70 5.71 1.58 5.18
C TYR A 70 6.17 1.11 3.80
N TYR A 71 7.46 1.24 3.50
CA TYR A 71 8.03 0.66 2.30
C TYR A 71 8.08 -0.87 2.38
N LEU A 72 8.56 -1.41 3.51
CA LEU A 72 8.61 -2.86 3.75
C LEU A 72 7.21 -3.48 3.74
N LEU A 73 6.23 -2.83 4.37
CA LEU A 73 4.83 -3.24 4.34
C LEU A 73 4.27 -3.23 2.91
N THR A 74 4.69 -2.27 2.08
CA THR A 74 4.31 -2.20 0.66
C THR A 74 4.92 -3.36 -0.13
N LEU A 75 6.21 -3.71 0.08
CA LEU A 75 6.83 -4.88 -0.54
C LEU A 75 6.08 -6.17 -0.17
N ALA A 76 5.76 -6.35 1.11
CA ALA A 76 4.98 -7.50 1.56
C ALA A 76 3.58 -7.55 0.92
N ALA A 77 2.89 -6.40 0.83
CA ALA A 77 1.58 -6.30 0.18
C ALA A 77 1.64 -6.68 -1.30
N VAL A 78 2.67 -6.22 -2.02
CA VAL A 78 2.92 -6.58 -3.43
C VAL A 78 3.15 -8.08 -3.56
N ALA A 79 4.01 -8.68 -2.72
CA ALA A 79 4.24 -10.12 -2.73
C ALA A 79 2.96 -10.92 -2.46
N MET A 80 2.15 -10.51 -1.49
CA MET A 80 0.87 -11.19 -1.17
C MET A 80 -0.11 -11.14 -2.35
N GLU A 81 -0.20 -10.01 -3.08
CA GLU A 81 -1.05 -9.91 -4.28
C GLU A 81 -0.53 -10.77 -5.42
N LEU A 82 0.77 -10.78 -5.68
CA LEU A 82 1.38 -11.55 -6.75
C LEU A 82 1.36 -13.05 -6.47
N SER A 83 1.52 -13.47 -5.20
CA SER A 83 1.48 -14.88 -4.79
C SER A 83 0.16 -15.56 -5.13
N ALA A 84 -0.96 -14.84 -5.04
CA ALA A 84 -2.28 -15.34 -5.41
C ALA A 84 -2.39 -15.72 -6.90
N TRP A 85 -1.47 -15.25 -7.73
CA TRP A 85 -1.39 -15.52 -9.16
C TRP A 85 -0.14 -16.32 -9.54
N HIS A 86 0.62 -16.82 -8.56
CA HIS A 86 1.88 -17.54 -8.75
C HIS A 86 2.90 -16.74 -9.58
N ILE A 87 2.94 -15.41 -9.40
CA ILE A 87 3.84 -14.50 -10.10
C ILE A 87 4.95 -14.08 -9.14
N THR A 88 6.20 -14.21 -9.58
CA THR A 88 7.38 -13.86 -8.79
C THR A 88 8.23 -12.76 -9.45
N SER A 89 7.93 -12.42 -10.72
CA SER A 89 8.60 -11.33 -11.43
C SER A 89 7.56 -10.52 -12.20
N ALA A 90 7.55 -9.19 -12.02
CA ALA A 90 6.57 -8.33 -12.66
C ALA A 90 7.02 -6.87 -12.76
N ASP A 91 6.54 -6.20 -13.82
CA ASP A 91 6.43 -4.76 -13.86
C ASP A 91 5.19 -4.33 -13.06
N VAL A 92 5.37 -3.46 -12.09
CA VAL A 92 4.30 -3.04 -11.17
C VAL A 92 4.08 -1.54 -11.22
N GLN A 93 2.85 -1.14 -11.53
CA GLN A 93 2.35 0.21 -11.28
C GLN A 93 1.66 0.22 -9.92
N LEU A 94 2.25 0.95 -8.96
CA LEU A 94 1.63 1.14 -7.65
C LEU A 94 0.49 2.16 -7.71
N ALA A 95 -0.55 1.92 -6.93
CA ALA A 95 -1.55 2.91 -6.57
C ALA A 95 -1.63 2.96 -5.04
N SER A 96 -1.39 4.12 -4.44
CA SER A 96 -1.41 4.28 -3.00
C SER A 96 -2.21 5.50 -2.56
N GLY A 97 -2.42 5.66 -1.26
CA GLY A 97 -3.23 6.73 -0.70
C GLY A 97 -2.57 7.49 0.44
N LEU A 98 -2.84 8.79 0.50
CA LEU A 98 -2.53 9.67 1.61
C LEU A 98 -3.80 10.31 2.17
N PRO A 99 -3.84 10.69 3.46
CA PRO A 99 -4.89 11.55 3.98
C PRO A 99 -5.10 12.77 3.09
N LEU A 100 -6.36 13.17 2.88
CA LEU A 100 -6.69 14.26 1.94
C LEU A 100 -5.88 15.53 2.18
N THR A 101 -5.70 15.91 3.45
CA THR A 101 -4.96 17.10 3.86
C THR A 101 -3.45 17.02 3.56
N TRP A 102 -2.91 15.83 3.34
CA TRP A 102 -1.49 15.59 3.09
C TRP A 102 -1.15 15.48 1.61
N VAL A 103 -2.12 15.06 0.78
CA VAL A 103 -1.90 14.84 -0.66
C VAL A 103 -1.24 16.03 -1.34
N SER A 104 -1.68 17.26 -1.06
CA SER A 104 -1.12 18.46 -1.70
C SER A 104 0.34 18.73 -1.35
N ARG A 105 0.79 18.33 -0.15
CA ARG A 105 2.13 18.61 0.37
C ARG A 105 3.08 17.43 0.26
N GLN A 106 2.58 16.20 0.42
CA GLN A 106 3.42 15.01 0.57
C GLN A 106 3.33 14.04 -0.62
N ARG A 107 2.49 14.30 -1.63
CA ARG A 107 2.29 13.40 -2.77
C ARG A 107 3.61 13.01 -3.45
N GLU A 108 4.41 13.99 -3.83
CA GLU A 108 5.64 13.73 -4.58
C GLU A 108 6.72 13.08 -3.71
N THR A 109 6.87 13.52 -2.45
CA THR A 109 7.80 12.91 -1.50
C THR A 109 7.44 11.46 -1.22
N TYR A 110 6.15 11.19 -0.97
CA TYR A 110 5.67 9.83 -0.73
C TYR A 110 5.77 8.93 -1.97
N ARG A 111 5.50 9.48 -3.15
CA ARG A 111 5.72 8.79 -4.42
C ARG A 111 7.20 8.42 -4.61
N ALA A 112 8.11 9.38 -4.41
CA ALA A 112 9.56 9.14 -4.52
C ALA A 112 10.03 8.11 -3.49
N TYR A 113 9.51 8.15 -2.27
CA TYR A 113 9.80 7.17 -1.23
C TYR A 113 9.37 5.75 -1.62
N LEU A 114 8.16 5.57 -2.17
CA LEU A 114 7.69 4.26 -2.63
C LEU A 114 8.47 3.74 -3.85
N LEU A 115 9.02 4.64 -4.68
CA LEU A 115 9.80 4.33 -5.87
C LEU A 115 11.31 4.45 -5.65
N LYS A 116 11.80 4.55 -4.39
CA LYS A 116 13.22 4.75 -4.08
C LYS A 116 14.15 3.69 -4.66
N GLN A 117 13.63 2.52 -4.97
CA GLN A 117 14.27 1.48 -5.75
C GLN A 117 13.33 1.07 -6.88
N ALA A 118 13.68 1.45 -8.11
CA ALA A 118 12.90 1.09 -9.29
C ALA A 118 12.89 -0.43 -9.51
N GLN A 119 14.03 -1.09 -9.28
CA GLN A 119 14.15 -2.54 -9.29
C GLN A 119 14.50 -3.01 -7.89
N VAL A 120 13.73 -3.95 -7.37
CA VAL A 120 13.92 -4.48 -6.03
C VAL A 120 13.76 -5.98 -6.01
N ASP A 121 14.75 -6.64 -5.38
CA ASP A 121 14.73 -8.07 -5.09
C ASP A 121 14.53 -8.25 -3.59
N PHE A 122 13.62 -9.12 -3.23
CA PHE A 122 13.35 -9.48 -1.84
C PHE A 122 12.75 -10.88 -1.76
N ARG A 123 12.75 -11.47 -0.57
CA ARG A 123 12.05 -12.73 -0.33
C ARG A 123 10.85 -12.51 0.59
N PHE A 124 9.76 -13.15 0.26
CA PHE A 124 8.59 -13.18 1.13
C PHE A 124 8.11 -14.62 1.28
N ASN A 125 8.03 -15.10 2.53
CA ASN A 125 7.70 -16.50 2.85
C ASN A 125 8.57 -17.48 2.05
N LYS A 126 9.89 -17.27 2.04
CA LYS A 126 10.91 -18.07 1.32
C LYS A 126 10.83 -18.04 -0.21
N VAL A 127 9.90 -17.30 -0.79
CA VAL A 127 9.78 -17.08 -2.24
C VAL A 127 10.49 -15.80 -2.62
N THR A 128 11.37 -15.85 -3.61
CA THR A 128 12.07 -14.65 -4.14
C THR A 128 11.19 -13.94 -5.14
N TYR A 129 11.11 -12.62 -5.01
CA TYR A 129 10.39 -11.71 -5.90
C TYR A 129 11.38 -10.75 -6.57
N HIS A 130 11.18 -10.53 -7.88
CA HIS A 130 11.92 -9.60 -8.72
C HIS A 130 10.94 -8.57 -9.26
N ILE A 131 10.88 -7.40 -8.65
CA ILE A 131 9.87 -6.40 -8.97
C ILE A 131 10.53 -5.17 -9.60
N HIS A 132 9.94 -4.73 -10.71
CA HIS A 132 10.24 -3.46 -11.33
C HIS A 132 9.06 -2.50 -11.14
N PHE A 133 9.23 -1.49 -10.31
CA PHE A 133 8.23 -0.45 -10.13
C PHE A 133 8.33 0.56 -11.29
N VAL A 134 7.38 0.49 -12.21
CA VAL A 134 7.32 1.39 -13.38
C VAL A 134 6.71 2.74 -13.04
N GLY A 135 6.02 2.85 -11.90
CA GLY A 135 5.45 4.10 -11.42
C GLY A 135 4.58 3.94 -10.18
N CYS A 136 4.18 5.07 -9.61
CA CYS A 136 3.26 5.13 -8.49
C CYS A 136 2.28 6.29 -8.67
N SER A 137 0.99 6.00 -8.50
CA SER A 137 -0.07 7.01 -8.43
C SER A 137 -0.54 7.15 -6.99
N VAL A 138 -0.55 8.38 -6.47
CA VAL A 138 -0.97 8.66 -5.09
C VAL A 138 -2.29 9.44 -5.11
N TYR A 139 -3.29 8.91 -4.42
CA TYR A 139 -4.65 9.42 -4.35
C TYR A 139 -5.02 9.83 -2.92
N PRO A 140 -6.03 10.71 -2.74
CA PRO A 140 -6.64 10.89 -1.43
C PRO A 140 -7.24 9.58 -0.92
N GLN A 141 -6.99 9.20 0.34
CA GLN A 141 -7.67 8.09 1.00
C GLN A 141 -9.18 8.33 0.99
N GLY A 142 -9.96 7.24 0.87
CA GLY A 142 -11.42 7.30 0.69
C GLY A 142 -11.86 7.60 -0.76
N TYR A 143 -11.04 8.28 -1.59
CA TYR A 143 -11.42 8.59 -2.97
C TYR A 143 -11.70 7.34 -3.82
N ALA A 144 -10.91 6.29 -3.63
CA ALA A 144 -11.08 5.03 -4.37
C ALA A 144 -12.45 4.37 -4.11
N ALA A 145 -13.05 4.60 -2.93
CA ALA A 145 -14.37 4.06 -2.60
C ALA A 145 -15.50 4.68 -3.41
N ILE A 146 -15.35 5.94 -3.84
CA ILE A 146 -16.41 6.68 -4.53
C ILE A 146 -16.16 6.86 -6.02
N VAL A 147 -14.90 6.76 -6.49
CA VAL A 147 -14.56 7.02 -7.90
C VAL A 147 -15.36 6.14 -8.87
N ARG A 148 -15.60 4.88 -8.48
CA ARG A 148 -16.42 3.97 -9.26
C ARG A 148 -17.88 4.42 -9.31
N GLN A 149 -18.45 4.78 -8.17
CA GLN A 149 -19.84 5.27 -8.08
C GLN A 149 -20.02 6.59 -8.85
N LEU A 150 -19.03 7.49 -8.76
CA LEU A 150 -19.03 8.74 -9.54
C LEU A 150 -18.98 8.47 -11.05
N SER A 151 -18.27 7.41 -11.49
CA SER A 151 -18.18 7.05 -12.92
C SER A 151 -19.40 6.32 -13.43
N GLU A 152 -20.03 5.47 -12.61
CA GLU A 152 -21.17 4.62 -12.98
C GLU A 152 -22.53 5.31 -12.78
N ASN A 153 -22.65 6.21 -11.79
CA ASN A 153 -23.91 6.84 -11.38
C ASN A 153 -23.74 8.35 -11.15
N LYS A 154 -23.44 9.09 -12.20
CA LYS A 154 -23.25 10.57 -12.12
C LYS A 154 -24.44 11.27 -11.48
N ASP A 155 -25.65 10.81 -11.71
CA ASP A 155 -26.89 11.41 -11.20
C ASP A 155 -27.12 11.18 -9.70
N SER A 156 -26.50 10.15 -9.11
CA SER A 156 -26.62 9.87 -7.67
C SER A 156 -25.86 10.88 -6.79
N PHE A 157 -25.00 11.69 -7.38
CA PHE A 157 -24.24 12.76 -6.74
C PHE A 157 -24.67 14.17 -7.24
N SER A 158 -25.90 14.27 -7.75
CA SER A 158 -26.48 15.57 -8.13
C SER A 158 -26.77 16.41 -6.88
N GLY A 159 -25.76 17.09 -6.38
CA GLY A 159 -25.82 17.90 -5.17
C GLY A 159 -24.57 17.81 -4.32
N ALA A 160 -24.62 18.40 -3.14
CA ALA A 160 -23.52 18.33 -2.18
C ALA A 160 -23.52 16.96 -1.48
N SER A 161 -22.42 16.24 -1.54
CA SER A 161 -22.22 14.96 -0.86
C SER A 161 -20.99 15.00 0.04
N MET A 162 -21.01 14.25 1.12
CA MET A 162 -19.87 14.13 2.03
C MET A 162 -19.52 12.65 2.21
N LEU A 163 -18.26 12.34 2.02
CA LEU A 163 -17.68 11.02 2.34
C LEU A 163 -16.92 11.13 3.65
N ALA A 164 -17.25 10.28 4.61
CA ALA A 164 -16.47 10.08 5.83
C ALA A 164 -15.73 8.73 5.73
N ASP A 165 -14.41 8.79 5.65
CA ASP A 165 -13.53 7.61 5.73
C ASP A 165 -13.04 7.47 7.18
N ILE A 166 -13.59 6.49 7.89
CA ILE A 166 -13.33 6.27 9.31
C ILE A 166 -12.30 5.16 9.44
N GLY A 167 -11.08 5.55 9.80
CA GLY A 167 -9.95 4.66 10.01
C GLY A 167 -9.68 4.37 11.50
N ASN A 168 -8.60 3.64 11.76
CA ASN A 168 -8.12 3.37 13.11
C ASN A 168 -7.35 4.60 13.65
N GLY A 169 -8.05 5.49 14.34
CA GLY A 169 -7.49 6.70 14.94
C GLY A 169 -7.62 7.97 14.09
N THR A 170 -8.11 7.90 12.87
CA THR A 170 -8.33 9.08 12.01
C THR A 170 -9.67 9.01 11.27
N MET A 171 -10.25 10.16 10.99
CA MET A 171 -11.41 10.31 10.12
C MET A 171 -11.07 11.34 9.02
N ASN A 172 -11.18 10.93 7.77
CA ASN A 172 -11.04 11.82 6.61
C ASN A 172 -12.43 12.18 6.10
N LEU A 173 -12.68 13.48 5.94
CA LEU A 173 -13.93 14.00 5.36
C LEU A 173 -13.64 14.56 3.97
N LEU A 174 -14.29 14.01 2.94
CA LEU A 174 -14.27 14.55 1.59
C LEU A 174 -15.64 15.16 1.29
N TYR A 175 -15.61 16.44 0.94
CA TYR A 175 -16.79 17.14 0.45
C TYR A 175 -16.78 17.21 -1.08
N LEU A 176 -17.86 16.75 -1.68
CA LEU A 176 -18.05 16.67 -3.13
C LEU A 176 -19.17 17.62 -3.55
N ARG A 177 -18.91 18.40 -4.59
CA ARG A 177 -19.87 19.28 -5.25
C ARG A 177 -19.98 18.96 -6.73
#